data_bceb5f6f32ff5f3f34873953167ff608
#
_entry.id   bceb5f6f32ff5f3f34873953167ff608
#
_cell.length_a   1.000
_cell.length_b   1.000
_cell.length_c   1.000
_cell.angle_alpha   90.00
_cell.angle_beta   90.00
_cell.angle_gamma   90.00
#
_symmetry.space_group_name_H-M   'P 1'
#
loop_
_entity.id
_entity.type
_entity.pdbx_description
1 polymer ?
#
loop_
_entity_poly.entity_id
_entity_poly.type
_entity_poly.pdbx_seq_one_letter_code
_entity_poly.pdbx_strand_id
1 'polypeptide(L)'
;MEEYVNMIHPDDRQAMADAFIVQLSGMETFDKSVPFRLHRGDGTWEWFEGQSTYIANISGHPYRLVGICMSIQEYKDIENTLIKARKKAEESDRLKMAFLANMSHEIRTPLNAIVGFSDVIGSTYDELSEEERADFVRLISINSEHLVRLIDDVLDLSKIESNTIKFTFTDCSLQSLMMDIEKEQAMKPISEIEIRASFPNEDVYINTDATRLKQVVCNFINNARKFTEKGYIHFGYAVDPVNADFVNIFVEDTGSGIPQECQKDIFDRFYKVDTFKQGTGLGLSICKTIVEHLQGDISVESEMGRGSRFTVILPCERQAVN
;
A
#
# COMPACT_ATOMS: atom_id res chain seq x y z
N MET A 1 -23.14 -46.24 16.20
CA MET A 1 -21.85 -45.58 16.50
C MET A 1 -21.13 -45.14 15.22
N GLU A 2 -21.08 -45.97 14.18
CA GLU A 2 -20.44 -45.59 12.88
C GLU A 2 -21.08 -44.39 12.21
N GLU A 3 -22.41 -44.24 12.23
CA GLU A 3 -23.07 -43.06 11.65
C GLU A 3 -22.68 -41.77 12.33
N TYR A 4 -22.51 -41.74 13.65
CA TYR A 4 -22.10 -40.56 14.41
C TYR A 4 -20.65 -40.18 14.11
N VAL A 5 -19.75 -41.16 14.03
CA VAL A 5 -18.34 -40.93 13.70
C VAL A 5 -18.19 -40.33 12.27
N ASN A 6 -19.07 -40.74 11.35
CA ASN A 6 -19.07 -40.20 9.99
C ASN A 6 -19.54 -38.75 9.89
N MET A 7 -20.32 -38.29 10.88
CA MET A 7 -20.72 -36.89 10.97
C MET A 7 -19.58 -35.96 11.49
N ILE A 8 -18.56 -36.53 12.12
CA ILE A 8 -17.41 -35.78 12.65
C ILE A 8 -16.41 -35.55 11.52
N HIS A 9 -15.86 -34.33 11.45
CA HIS A 9 -14.80 -33.98 10.49
C HIS A 9 -13.64 -34.98 10.60
N PRO A 10 -13.09 -35.46 9.48
CA PRO A 10 -12.00 -36.45 9.48
C PRO A 10 -10.85 -36.13 10.42
N ASP A 11 -10.39 -34.84 10.42
CA ASP A 11 -9.25 -34.40 11.25
C ASP A 11 -9.56 -34.45 12.76
N ASP A 12 -10.84 -34.37 13.15
CA ASP A 12 -11.25 -34.26 14.55
C ASP A 12 -11.58 -35.64 15.15
N ARG A 13 -11.72 -36.69 14.30
CA ARG A 13 -12.12 -38.03 14.72
C ARG A 13 -11.19 -38.66 15.72
N GLN A 14 -9.88 -38.51 15.53
CA GLN A 14 -8.90 -39.11 16.44
C GLN A 14 -8.94 -38.46 17.82
N ALA A 15 -8.99 -37.12 17.87
CA ALA A 15 -9.08 -36.37 19.13
C ALA A 15 -10.36 -36.72 19.92
N MET A 16 -11.48 -36.91 19.22
CA MET A 16 -12.73 -37.33 19.81
C MET A 16 -12.66 -38.78 20.32
N ALA A 17 -12.08 -39.71 19.55
CA ALA A 17 -11.89 -41.08 19.97
C ALA A 17 -11.01 -41.16 21.22
N ASP A 18 -9.92 -40.43 21.29
CA ASP A 18 -9.03 -40.38 22.46
C ASP A 18 -9.77 -39.83 23.70
N ALA A 19 -10.58 -38.80 23.52
CA ALA A 19 -11.39 -38.23 24.58
C ALA A 19 -12.43 -39.25 25.11
N PHE A 20 -13.06 -40.01 24.23
CA PHE A 20 -13.99 -41.10 24.63
C PHE A 20 -13.29 -42.24 25.38
N ILE A 21 -12.09 -42.65 24.94
CA ILE A 21 -11.31 -43.72 25.60
C ILE A 21 -10.95 -43.33 27.04
N VAL A 22 -10.48 -42.10 27.22
CA VAL A 22 -10.15 -41.57 28.55
C VAL A 22 -11.37 -41.57 29.47
N GLN A 23 -12.54 -41.19 28.95
CA GLN A 23 -13.80 -41.17 29.68
C GLN A 23 -14.27 -42.58 30.08
N LEU A 24 -14.11 -43.58 29.19
CA LEU A 24 -14.45 -44.95 29.43
C LEU A 24 -13.53 -45.67 30.43
N SER A 25 -12.28 -45.23 30.55
CA SER A 25 -11.31 -45.82 31.49
C SER A 25 -11.55 -45.44 32.94
N GLY A 26 -12.47 -44.55 33.25
CA GLY A 26 -12.85 -44.16 34.61
C GLY A 26 -11.78 -43.42 35.41
N MET A 27 -10.73 -42.94 34.74
CA MET A 27 -9.57 -42.33 35.40
C MET A 27 -9.74 -40.87 35.80
N GLU A 28 -10.75 -40.16 35.32
CA GLU A 28 -11.04 -38.76 35.80
C GLU A 28 -12.44 -38.33 35.37
N THR A 29 -13.12 -37.50 36.18
CA THR A 29 -14.24 -36.69 35.76
C THR A 29 -13.73 -35.74 34.68
N PHE A 30 -14.07 -35.98 33.43
CA PHE A 30 -13.57 -35.24 32.28
C PHE A 30 -14.22 -33.87 32.25
N ASP A 31 -13.54 -32.89 32.83
CA ASP A 31 -13.94 -31.48 32.83
C ASP A 31 -13.38 -30.71 31.58
N LYS A 32 -12.84 -31.45 30.61
CA LYS A 32 -12.33 -30.88 29.36
C LYS A 32 -13.29 -31.18 28.22
N SER A 33 -14.03 -30.18 27.81
CA SER A 33 -14.73 -30.21 26.54
C SER A 33 -13.75 -30.20 25.37
N VAL A 34 -14.00 -31.00 24.36
CA VAL A 34 -13.19 -31.05 23.13
C VAL A 34 -14.00 -30.43 22.02
N PRO A 35 -13.49 -29.36 21.39
CA PRO A 35 -14.14 -28.79 20.21
C PRO A 35 -13.96 -29.71 19.00
N PHE A 36 -15.00 -29.88 18.22
CA PHE A 36 -15.01 -30.69 17.01
C PHE A 36 -15.99 -30.15 15.98
N ARG A 37 -15.81 -30.51 14.72
CA ARG A 37 -16.69 -30.11 13.62
C ARG A 37 -17.67 -31.23 13.27
N LEU A 38 -18.95 -30.86 13.17
CA LEU A 38 -20.01 -31.74 12.66
C LEU A 38 -20.46 -31.30 11.28
N HIS A 39 -20.78 -32.29 10.45
CA HIS A 39 -21.36 -32.09 9.13
C HIS A 39 -22.83 -31.71 9.26
N ARG A 40 -23.22 -30.57 8.65
CA ARG A 40 -24.63 -30.17 8.57
C ARG A 40 -25.32 -30.78 7.36
N GLY A 41 -26.64 -30.81 7.38
CA GLY A 41 -27.46 -31.30 6.27
C GLY A 41 -27.32 -30.49 4.96
N ASP A 42 -26.78 -29.28 5.02
CA ASP A 42 -26.48 -28.40 3.87
C ASP A 42 -25.07 -28.63 3.26
N GLY A 43 -24.31 -29.58 3.81
CA GLY A 43 -22.97 -29.91 3.34
C GLY A 43 -21.84 -29.09 3.99
N THR A 44 -22.16 -28.20 4.92
CA THR A 44 -21.16 -27.38 5.63
C THR A 44 -20.69 -28.01 6.92
N TRP A 45 -19.53 -27.57 7.43
CA TRP A 45 -19.02 -27.97 8.74
C TRP A 45 -19.27 -26.89 9.77
N GLU A 46 -19.79 -27.27 10.94
CA GLU A 46 -20.04 -26.35 12.05
C GLU A 46 -19.30 -26.83 13.30
N TRP A 47 -18.70 -25.87 14.02
CA TRP A 47 -18.00 -26.16 15.26
C TRP A 47 -18.94 -26.36 16.42
N PHE A 48 -18.73 -27.47 17.12
CA PHE A 48 -19.42 -27.82 18.34
C PHE A 48 -18.44 -28.08 19.47
N GLU A 49 -18.90 -27.87 20.68
CA GLU A 49 -18.23 -28.26 21.90
C GLU A 49 -19.12 -29.26 22.61
N GLY A 50 -18.56 -30.43 22.91
CA GLY A 50 -19.28 -31.54 23.57
C GLY A 50 -18.77 -31.77 24.97
N GLN A 51 -19.69 -31.82 25.91
CA GLN A 51 -19.44 -32.30 27.27
C GLN A 51 -20.32 -33.51 27.55
N SER A 52 -19.72 -34.62 27.92
CA SER A 52 -20.48 -35.85 28.19
C SER A 52 -20.18 -36.39 29.58
N THR A 53 -21.18 -36.96 30.18
CA THR A 53 -21.07 -37.67 31.46
C THR A 53 -21.53 -39.11 31.31
N TYR A 54 -21.07 -39.92 32.20
CA TYR A 54 -21.17 -41.35 32.17
C TYR A 54 -22.15 -41.83 33.21
N ILE A 55 -23.12 -42.64 32.82
CA ILE A 55 -24.08 -43.24 33.74
C ILE A 55 -23.83 -44.77 33.78
N ALA A 56 -23.23 -45.26 34.88
CA ALA A 56 -23.03 -46.69 35.12
C ALA A 56 -24.34 -47.33 35.54
N ASN A 57 -24.66 -48.50 35.00
CA ASN A 57 -25.78 -49.33 35.50
C ASN A 57 -25.24 -50.30 36.52
N ILE A 58 -25.93 -50.40 37.68
CA ILE A 58 -25.56 -51.19 38.83
C ILE A 58 -25.68 -52.74 38.54
N SER A 59 -26.24 -53.12 37.40
CA SER A 59 -26.53 -54.57 37.05
C SER A 59 -25.66 -55.10 35.89
N GLY A 60 -24.51 -54.51 35.57
CA GLY A 60 -23.57 -55.13 34.64
C GLY A 60 -23.91 -55.04 33.14
N HIS A 61 -24.89 -54.25 32.78
CA HIS A 61 -25.27 -53.99 31.37
C HIS A 61 -24.72 -52.67 30.80
N PRO A 62 -24.69 -52.52 29.47
CA PRO A 62 -23.92 -51.48 28.82
C PRO A 62 -24.30 -50.08 29.27
N TYR A 63 -23.30 -49.33 29.49
CA TYR A 63 -23.24 -47.95 29.93
C TYR A 63 -24.01 -46.99 28.99
N ARG A 64 -24.68 -45.97 29.58
CA ARG A 64 -25.24 -44.85 28.84
C ARG A 64 -24.32 -43.66 28.98
N LEU A 65 -23.91 -43.14 27.85
CA LEU A 65 -23.26 -41.84 27.76
C LEU A 65 -24.35 -40.78 27.51
N VAL A 66 -24.40 -39.77 28.36
CA VAL A 66 -25.30 -38.62 28.20
C VAL A 66 -24.44 -37.38 28.09
N GLY A 67 -24.65 -36.61 27.06
CA GLY A 67 -23.86 -35.40 26.80
C GLY A 67 -24.69 -34.27 26.29
N ILE A 68 -24.14 -33.07 26.41
CA ILE A 68 -24.64 -31.85 25.80
C ILE A 68 -23.64 -31.44 24.72
N CYS A 69 -24.16 -31.12 23.56
CA CYS A 69 -23.38 -30.60 22.44
C CYS A 69 -23.92 -29.22 22.11
N MET A 70 -23.06 -28.20 22.17
CA MET A 70 -23.44 -26.83 21.86
C MET A 70 -22.64 -26.33 20.64
N SER A 71 -23.30 -25.59 19.75
CA SER A 71 -22.61 -24.91 18.68
C SER A 71 -21.72 -23.78 19.25
N ILE A 72 -20.46 -23.77 18.84
CA ILE A 72 -19.51 -22.74 19.15
C ILE A 72 -19.04 -22.00 17.86
N GLN A 73 -19.83 -22.11 16.80
CA GLN A 73 -19.47 -21.50 15.50
C GLN A 73 -19.30 -20.01 15.63
N GLU A 74 -20.24 -19.32 16.27
CA GLU A 74 -20.16 -17.87 16.49
C GLU A 74 -18.87 -17.46 17.24
N TYR A 75 -18.51 -18.21 18.28
CA TYR A 75 -17.28 -17.98 19.01
C TYR A 75 -16.04 -18.16 18.12
N LYS A 76 -16.01 -19.22 17.31
CA LYS A 76 -14.92 -19.48 16.36
C LYS A 76 -14.81 -18.40 15.26
N ASP A 77 -15.92 -17.89 14.80
CA ASP A 77 -15.97 -16.82 13.80
C ASP A 77 -15.44 -15.49 14.39
N ILE A 78 -15.83 -15.17 15.63
CA ILE A 78 -15.31 -14.01 16.37
C ILE A 78 -13.79 -14.18 16.61
N GLU A 79 -13.36 -15.36 17.11
CA GLU A 79 -11.94 -15.67 17.35
C GLU A 79 -11.10 -15.48 16.07
N ASN A 80 -11.55 -16.04 14.94
CA ASN A 80 -10.88 -15.90 13.65
C ASN A 80 -10.84 -14.44 13.17
N THR A 81 -11.91 -13.69 13.37
CA THR A 81 -11.99 -12.28 13.02
C THR A 81 -10.99 -11.47 13.86
N LEU A 82 -10.92 -11.75 15.16
CA LEU A 82 -9.99 -11.10 16.09
C LEU A 82 -8.53 -11.42 15.74
N ILE A 83 -8.23 -12.68 15.41
CA ILE A 83 -6.88 -13.08 14.97
C ILE A 83 -6.48 -12.35 13.69
N LYS A 84 -7.39 -12.25 12.71
CA LYS A 84 -7.13 -11.51 11.45
C LYS A 84 -6.92 -10.02 11.71
N ALA A 85 -7.77 -9.41 12.53
CA ALA A 85 -7.66 -8.00 12.90
C ALA A 85 -6.33 -7.72 13.65
N ARG A 86 -5.98 -8.57 14.60
CA ARG A 86 -4.72 -8.48 15.35
C ARG A 86 -3.50 -8.58 14.43
N LYS A 87 -3.46 -9.58 13.54
CA LYS A 87 -2.35 -9.73 12.56
C LYS A 87 -2.21 -8.50 11.69
N LYS A 88 -3.33 -7.94 11.22
CA LYS A 88 -3.33 -6.73 10.40
C LYS A 88 -2.80 -5.52 11.19
N ALA A 89 -3.16 -5.38 12.47
CA ALA A 89 -2.66 -4.31 13.33
C ALA A 89 -1.15 -4.47 13.60
N GLU A 90 -0.69 -5.68 13.95
CA GLU A 90 0.73 -5.97 14.19
C GLU A 90 1.59 -5.69 12.94
N GLU A 91 1.07 -6.02 11.74
CA GLU A 91 1.75 -5.73 10.48
C GLU A 91 1.81 -4.23 10.19
N SER A 92 0.70 -3.50 10.44
CA SER A 92 0.68 -2.04 10.33
C SER A 92 1.68 -1.37 11.27
N ASP A 93 1.76 -1.82 12.53
CA ASP A 93 2.71 -1.28 13.50
C ASP A 93 4.16 -1.57 13.10
N ARG A 94 4.44 -2.77 12.58
CA ARG A 94 5.76 -3.13 12.05
C ARG A 94 6.17 -2.23 10.89
N LEU A 95 5.25 -1.97 9.95
CA LEU A 95 5.49 -1.08 8.81
C LEU A 95 5.73 0.36 9.28
N LYS A 96 4.96 0.86 10.26
CA LYS A 96 5.17 2.19 10.87
C LYS A 96 6.55 2.31 11.53
N MET A 97 7.00 1.30 12.27
CA MET A 97 8.31 1.30 12.91
C MET A 97 9.46 1.28 11.88
N ALA A 98 9.34 0.43 10.85
CA ALA A 98 10.29 0.39 9.75
C ALA A 98 10.35 1.74 9.02
N PHE A 99 9.20 2.40 8.82
CA PHE A 99 9.13 3.73 8.24
C PHE A 99 9.88 4.77 9.08
N LEU A 100 9.62 4.84 10.40
CA LEU A 100 10.31 5.80 11.28
C LEU A 100 11.82 5.61 11.27
N ALA A 101 12.29 4.35 11.26
CA ALA A 101 13.71 4.04 11.15
C ALA A 101 14.28 4.50 9.81
N ASN A 102 13.59 4.21 8.70
CA ASN A 102 14.00 4.63 7.35
C ASN A 102 13.96 6.16 7.22
N MET A 103 12.94 6.84 7.75
CA MET A 103 12.85 8.29 7.75
C MET A 103 14.01 8.95 8.49
N SER A 104 14.37 8.40 9.65
CA SER A 104 15.53 8.90 10.40
C SER A 104 16.81 8.79 9.56
N HIS A 105 16.97 7.74 8.78
CA HIS A 105 18.11 7.57 7.88
C HIS A 105 18.05 8.50 6.66
N GLU A 106 16.87 8.58 6.00
CA GLU A 106 16.65 9.45 4.82
C GLU A 106 16.79 10.95 5.15
N ILE A 107 16.49 11.37 6.38
CA ILE A 107 16.72 12.73 6.89
C ILE A 107 18.21 12.95 7.23
N ARG A 108 18.85 11.98 7.87
CA ARG A 108 20.24 12.13 8.33
C ARG A 108 21.23 12.27 7.19
N THR A 109 21.04 11.53 6.09
CA THR A 109 21.94 11.54 4.93
C THR A 109 22.06 12.92 4.29
N PRO A 110 20.97 13.60 3.84
CA PRO A 110 21.07 14.95 3.28
C PRO A 110 21.52 15.97 4.33
N LEU A 111 21.11 15.84 5.59
CA LEU A 111 21.53 16.74 6.65
C LEU A 111 23.04 16.68 6.86
N ASN A 112 23.62 15.49 6.94
CA ASN A 112 25.08 15.32 7.09
C ASN A 112 25.83 15.87 5.86
N ALA A 113 25.27 15.73 4.66
CA ALA A 113 25.87 16.31 3.45
C ALA A 113 25.85 17.86 3.50
N ILE A 114 24.72 18.46 3.92
CA ILE A 114 24.61 19.92 4.08
C ILE A 114 25.65 20.41 5.09
N VAL A 115 25.71 19.80 6.28
CA VAL A 115 26.65 20.15 7.34
C VAL A 115 28.09 19.98 6.86
N GLY A 116 28.43 18.80 6.29
CA GLY A 116 29.78 18.50 5.84
C GLY A 116 30.29 19.47 4.75
N PHE A 117 29.46 19.76 3.72
CA PHE A 117 29.85 20.72 2.70
C PHE A 117 29.95 22.16 3.25
N SER A 118 29.08 22.52 4.20
CA SER A 118 29.15 23.82 4.87
C SER A 118 30.43 23.96 5.71
N ASP A 119 30.86 22.91 6.41
CA ASP A 119 32.08 22.87 7.20
C ASP A 119 33.34 22.97 6.29
N VAL A 120 33.32 22.26 5.14
CA VAL A 120 34.41 22.36 4.16
C VAL A 120 34.53 23.81 3.61
N ILE A 121 33.41 24.41 3.18
CA ILE A 121 33.42 25.80 2.72
C ILE A 121 33.95 26.73 3.84
N GLY A 122 33.49 26.51 5.09
CA GLY A 122 33.85 27.36 6.22
C GLY A 122 35.34 27.24 6.65
N SER A 123 35.91 26.03 6.54
CA SER A 123 37.28 25.74 7.01
C SER A 123 38.37 25.95 5.94
N THR A 124 38.04 25.79 4.66
CA THR A 124 39.00 25.81 3.55
C THR A 124 38.62 26.84 2.47
N TYR A 125 37.86 27.89 2.82
CA TYR A 125 37.32 28.86 1.88
C TYR A 125 38.37 29.47 0.95
N ASP A 126 39.57 29.82 1.48
CA ASP A 126 40.64 30.41 0.74
C ASP A 126 41.43 29.42 -0.13
N GLU A 127 41.32 28.15 0.14
CA GLU A 127 41.98 27.04 -0.58
C GLU A 127 41.14 26.54 -1.76
N LEU A 128 39.81 26.77 -1.73
CA LEU A 128 38.87 26.30 -2.75
C LEU A 128 38.82 27.26 -3.95
N SER A 129 38.79 26.71 -5.13
CA SER A 129 38.49 27.45 -6.36
C SER A 129 37.05 27.93 -6.39
N GLU A 130 36.73 28.91 -7.26
CA GLU A 130 35.34 29.37 -7.43
C GLU A 130 34.40 28.25 -7.92
N GLU A 131 34.90 27.34 -8.79
CA GLU A 131 34.14 26.20 -9.29
C GLU A 131 33.82 25.24 -8.18
N GLU A 132 34.78 24.87 -7.33
CA GLU A 132 34.56 23.95 -6.20
C GLU A 132 33.56 24.54 -5.20
N ARG A 133 33.67 25.84 -4.90
CA ARG A 133 32.69 26.54 -4.05
C ARG A 133 31.29 26.50 -4.62
N ALA A 134 31.16 26.78 -5.93
CA ALA A 134 29.87 26.72 -6.61
C ALA A 134 29.28 25.31 -6.59
N ASP A 135 30.10 24.26 -6.75
CA ASP A 135 29.66 22.87 -6.68
C ASP A 135 29.19 22.48 -5.27
N PHE A 136 29.93 22.87 -4.22
CA PHE A 136 29.49 22.61 -2.86
C PHE A 136 28.18 23.34 -2.53
N VAL A 137 28.01 24.59 -2.93
CA VAL A 137 26.76 25.33 -2.75
C VAL A 137 25.60 24.64 -3.49
N ARG A 138 25.84 24.14 -4.70
CA ARG A 138 24.87 23.40 -5.48
C ARG A 138 24.47 22.09 -4.77
N LEU A 139 25.44 21.36 -4.21
CA LEU A 139 25.19 20.13 -3.45
C LEU A 139 24.39 20.40 -2.18
N ILE A 140 24.68 21.49 -1.48
CA ILE A 140 23.89 21.93 -0.31
C ILE A 140 22.45 22.22 -0.72
N SER A 141 22.23 22.96 -1.82
CA SER A 141 20.89 23.28 -2.31
C SER A 141 20.10 22.04 -2.69
N ILE A 142 20.71 21.11 -3.42
CA ILE A 142 20.07 19.83 -3.81
C ILE A 142 19.63 19.01 -2.58
N ASN A 143 20.51 18.91 -1.57
CA ASN A 143 20.20 18.16 -0.35
C ASN A 143 19.15 18.87 0.51
N SER A 144 19.15 20.21 0.52
CA SER A 144 18.12 21.01 1.20
C SER A 144 16.74 20.83 0.56
N GLU A 145 16.65 20.90 -0.78
CA GLU A 145 15.40 20.64 -1.51
C GLU A 145 14.89 19.19 -1.29
N HIS A 146 15.82 18.24 -1.19
CA HIS A 146 15.47 16.86 -0.87
C HIS A 146 14.87 16.76 0.55
N LEU A 147 15.49 17.40 1.52
CA LEU A 147 15.01 17.39 2.91
C LEU A 147 13.63 18.04 3.05
N VAL A 148 13.39 19.17 2.37
CA VAL A 148 12.08 19.83 2.37
C VAL A 148 11.02 18.89 1.81
N ARG A 149 11.26 18.22 0.68
CA ARG A 149 10.32 17.25 0.11
C ARG A 149 10.01 16.09 1.06
N LEU A 150 11.02 15.57 1.77
CA LEU A 150 10.82 14.52 2.77
C LEU A 150 9.90 14.98 3.91
N ILE A 151 10.09 16.21 4.37
CA ILE A 151 9.24 16.81 5.42
C ILE A 151 7.82 16.98 4.91
N ASP A 152 7.63 17.48 3.70
CA ASP A 152 6.31 17.67 3.09
C ASP A 152 5.57 16.32 2.92
N ASP A 153 6.26 15.28 2.49
CA ASP A 153 5.69 13.92 2.39
C ASP A 153 5.19 13.40 3.76
N VAL A 154 5.97 13.62 4.83
CA VAL A 154 5.59 13.21 6.20
C VAL A 154 4.40 14.02 6.70
N LEU A 155 4.38 15.33 6.44
CA LEU A 155 3.26 16.21 6.81
C LEU A 155 1.98 15.85 6.04
N ASP A 156 2.08 15.58 4.75
CA ASP A 156 0.94 15.13 3.94
C ASP A 156 0.42 13.78 4.45
N LEU A 157 1.30 12.81 4.75
CA LEU A 157 0.90 11.55 5.38
C LEU A 157 0.16 11.78 6.71
N SER A 158 0.67 12.65 7.58
CA SER A 158 0.03 12.98 8.86
C SER A 158 -1.36 13.59 8.68
N LYS A 159 -1.53 14.49 7.69
CA LYS A 159 -2.83 15.08 7.34
C LYS A 159 -3.80 14.05 6.77
N ILE A 160 -3.31 13.10 5.98
CA ILE A 160 -4.08 11.97 5.45
C ILE A 160 -4.56 11.06 6.59
N GLU A 161 -3.65 10.65 7.50
CA GLU A 161 -4.00 9.76 8.62
C GLU A 161 -5.00 10.39 9.58
N SER A 162 -4.89 11.69 9.81
CA SER A 162 -5.84 12.45 10.66
C SER A 162 -7.11 12.88 9.94
N ASN A 163 -7.26 12.54 8.65
CA ASN A 163 -8.37 12.97 7.79
C ASN A 163 -8.59 14.50 7.80
N THR A 164 -7.47 15.26 7.91
CA THR A 164 -7.47 16.72 7.97
C THR A 164 -6.99 17.40 6.70
N ILE A 165 -6.66 16.61 5.66
CA ILE A 165 -6.25 17.14 4.37
C ILE A 165 -7.41 17.94 3.76
N LYS A 166 -7.13 19.17 3.33
CA LYS A 166 -8.14 20.02 2.66
C LYS A 166 -7.87 20.04 1.18
N PHE A 167 -8.95 19.91 0.42
CA PHE A 167 -8.94 20.03 -1.04
C PHE A 167 -9.71 21.29 -1.45
N THR A 168 -9.18 22.00 -2.42
CA THR A 168 -9.81 23.19 -2.99
C THR A 168 -10.15 22.91 -4.45
N PHE A 169 -11.38 22.54 -4.70
CA PHE A 169 -11.85 22.23 -6.06
C PHE A 169 -12.14 23.51 -6.81
N THR A 170 -11.54 23.63 -7.98
CA THR A 170 -11.73 24.73 -8.93
C THR A 170 -11.71 24.21 -10.37
N ASP A 171 -12.30 24.94 -11.30
CA ASP A 171 -12.19 24.62 -12.71
C ASP A 171 -10.74 24.81 -13.16
N CYS A 172 -10.13 23.73 -13.64
CA CYS A 172 -8.73 23.67 -14.03
C CYS A 172 -8.58 23.30 -15.49
N SER A 173 -7.87 24.14 -16.26
CA SER A 173 -7.41 23.79 -17.60
C SER A 173 -6.26 22.77 -17.48
N LEU A 174 -6.47 21.57 -17.99
CA LEU A 174 -5.42 20.55 -18.01
C LEU A 174 -4.27 20.94 -18.92
N GLN A 175 -4.55 21.59 -20.03
CA GLN A 175 -3.50 22.08 -20.94
C GLN A 175 -2.58 23.08 -20.24
N SER A 176 -3.14 24.05 -19.52
CA SER A 176 -2.36 25.03 -18.76
C SER A 176 -1.52 24.36 -17.68
N LEU A 177 -2.10 23.44 -16.91
CA LEU A 177 -1.41 22.69 -15.88
C LEU A 177 -0.22 21.89 -16.43
N MET A 178 -0.43 21.18 -17.55
CA MET A 178 0.62 20.36 -18.16
C MET A 178 1.74 21.22 -18.78
N MET A 179 1.40 22.37 -19.39
CA MET A 179 2.38 23.31 -19.90
C MET A 179 3.25 23.91 -18.78
N ASP A 180 2.67 24.16 -17.61
CA ASP A 180 3.44 24.66 -16.46
C ASP A 180 4.39 23.57 -15.92
N ILE A 181 3.93 22.31 -15.88
CA ILE A 181 4.79 21.18 -15.52
C ILE A 181 5.92 21.03 -16.55
N GLU A 182 5.63 21.11 -17.85
CA GLU A 182 6.62 21.01 -18.92
C GLU A 182 7.72 22.08 -18.76
N LYS A 183 7.35 23.35 -18.53
CA LYS A 183 8.31 24.44 -18.29
C LYS A 183 9.20 24.15 -17.08
N GLU A 184 8.64 23.68 -15.98
CA GLU A 184 9.42 23.34 -14.78
C GLU A 184 10.40 22.17 -15.04
N GLN A 185 9.97 21.18 -15.82
CA GLN A 185 10.83 20.05 -16.16
C GLN A 185 11.96 20.44 -17.13
N ALA A 186 11.70 21.39 -18.04
CA ALA A 186 12.72 21.91 -18.96
C ALA A 186 13.85 22.66 -18.24
N MET A 187 13.58 23.24 -17.07
CA MET A 187 14.60 23.91 -16.24
C MET A 187 15.53 22.93 -15.51
N LYS A 188 15.20 21.64 -15.50
CA LYS A 188 15.94 20.57 -14.80
C LYS A 188 16.41 19.50 -15.80
N PRO A 189 17.24 19.81 -16.79
CA PRO A 189 17.65 18.86 -17.82
C PRO A 189 18.49 17.72 -17.19
N ILE A 190 18.29 16.50 -17.70
CA ILE A 190 19.15 15.34 -17.45
C ILE A 190 19.74 14.95 -18.79
N SER A 191 21.06 14.82 -18.89
CA SER A 191 21.79 14.72 -20.16
C SER A 191 21.47 13.50 -21.03
N GLU A 192 20.85 12.44 -20.46
CA GLU A 192 20.57 11.20 -21.18
C GLU A 192 19.08 10.81 -21.22
N ILE A 193 18.20 11.68 -20.69
CA ILE A 193 16.75 11.46 -20.65
C ILE A 193 16.03 12.57 -21.39
N GLU A 194 15.30 12.23 -22.44
CA GLU A 194 14.43 13.15 -23.16
C GLU A 194 13.08 13.25 -22.45
N ILE A 195 12.61 14.46 -22.18
CA ILE A 195 11.28 14.70 -21.62
C ILE A 195 10.37 15.16 -22.72
N ARG A 196 9.24 14.44 -22.89
CA ARG A 196 8.23 14.70 -23.90
C ARG A 196 6.89 14.99 -23.23
N ALA A 197 6.21 16.02 -23.70
CA ALA A 197 4.84 16.31 -23.31
C ALA A 197 3.91 16.13 -24.51
N SER A 198 2.71 15.59 -24.30
CA SER A 198 1.68 15.54 -25.34
C SER A 198 0.29 15.72 -24.75
N PHE A 199 -0.51 16.57 -25.39
CA PHE A 199 -1.88 16.83 -25.01
C PHE A 199 -2.72 17.15 -26.24
N PRO A 200 -4.04 16.95 -26.19
CA PRO A 200 -4.95 17.26 -27.29
C PRO A 200 -4.88 18.73 -27.70
N ASN A 201 -5.29 19.01 -28.94
CA ASN A 201 -5.40 20.39 -29.42
C ASN A 201 -6.53 21.18 -28.71
N GLU A 202 -7.57 20.47 -28.28
CA GLU A 202 -8.67 21.03 -27.49
C GLU A 202 -8.36 20.92 -26.02
N ASP A 203 -8.48 22.04 -25.29
CA ASP A 203 -8.28 22.05 -23.85
C ASP A 203 -9.43 21.31 -23.14
N VAL A 204 -9.07 20.56 -22.10
CA VAL A 204 -10.03 19.84 -21.25
C VAL A 204 -10.05 20.52 -19.89
N TYR A 205 -11.25 20.90 -19.46
CA TYR A 205 -11.47 21.49 -18.14
C TYR A 205 -12.02 20.42 -17.20
N ILE A 206 -11.47 20.36 -15.99
CA ILE A 206 -11.96 19.47 -14.93
C ILE A 206 -12.11 20.25 -13.63
N ASN A 207 -13.09 19.88 -12.82
CA ASN A 207 -13.24 20.43 -11.48
C ASN A 207 -12.36 19.64 -10.52
N THR A 208 -11.23 20.22 -10.12
CA THR A 208 -10.19 19.51 -9.35
C THR A 208 -9.37 20.48 -8.49
N ASP A 209 -8.57 19.93 -7.58
CA ASP A 209 -7.49 20.68 -6.93
C ASP A 209 -6.22 20.61 -7.79
N ALA A 210 -5.97 21.69 -8.55
CA ALA A 210 -4.86 21.78 -9.48
C ALA A 210 -3.49 21.58 -8.79
N THR A 211 -3.32 22.05 -7.55
CA THR A 211 -2.08 21.91 -6.79
C THR A 211 -1.83 20.46 -6.42
N ARG A 212 -2.85 19.77 -5.97
CA ARG A 212 -2.76 18.35 -5.61
C ARG A 212 -2.59 17.47 -6.85
N LEU A 213 -3.28 17.76 -7.94
CA LEU A 213 -3.10 17.07 -9.20
C LEU A 213 -1.68 17.25 -9.75
N LYS A 214 -1.13 18.48 -9.72
CA LYS A 214 0.26 18.77 -10.08
C LYS A 214 1.22 17.95 -9.21
N GLN A 215 0.97 17.85 -7.90
CA GLN A 215 1.78 17.04 -6.98
C GLN A 215 1.85 15.59 -7.43
N VAL A 216 0.72 14.99 -7.84
CA VAL A 216 0.65 13.61 -8.34
C VAL A 216 1.49 13.44 -9.60
N VAL A 217 1.29 14.28 -10.61
CA VAL A 217 2.03 14.21 -11.88
C VAL A 217 3.53 14.40 -11.67
N CYS A 218 3.92 15.39 -10.86
CA CYS A 218 5.33 15.63 -10.53
C CYS A 218 5.95 14.46 -9.76
N ASN A 219 5.20 13.79 -8.90
CA ASN A 219 5.67 12.58 -8.20
C ASN A 219 5.97 11.44 -9.19
N PHE A 220 5.09 11.22 -10.17
CA PHE A 220 5.33 10.22 -11.22
C PHE A 220 6.55 10.57 -12.07
N ILE A 221 6.70 11.84 -12.49
CA ILE A 221 7.86 12.28 -13.26
C ILE A 221 9.16 12.11 -12.45
N ASN A 222 9.15 12.43 -11.16
CA ASN A 222 10.30 12.24 -10.29
C ASN A 222 10.67 10.75 -10.13
N ASN A 223 9.66 9.88 -10.03
CA ASN A 223 9.88 8.43 -10.03
C ASN A 223 10.46 7.97 -11.38
N ALA A 224 9.89 8.42 -12.49
CA ALA A 224 10.41 8.13 -13.83
C ALA A 224 11.88 8.55 -13.98
N ARG A 225 12.26 9.77 -13.54
CA ARG A 225 13.65 10.25 -13.54
C ARG A 225 14.60 9.39 -12.69
N LYS A 226 14.10 8.88 -11.58
CA LYS A 226 14.90 8.05 -10.65
C LYS A 226 15.20 6.67 -11.23
N PHE A 227 14.26 6.10 -11.99
CA PHE A 227 14.34 4.73 -12.47
C PHE A 227 14.70 4.60 -13.96
N THR A 228 14.83 5.71 -14.68
CA THR A 228 15.29 5.75 -16.07
C THR A 228 16.72 6.28 -16.09
N GLU A 229 17.65 5.49 -16.62
CA GLU A 229 19.03 5.92 -16.81
C GLU A 229 19.21 6.60 -18.17
N LYS A 230 18.59 6.05 -19.21
CA LYS A 230 18.61 6.52 -20.60
C LYS A 230 17.26 6.31 -21.26
N GLY A 231 16.92 7.18 -22.20
CA GLY A 231 15.70 7.07 -22.97
C GLY A 231 14.78 8.27 -22.84
N TYR A 232 13.51 8.06 -22.58
CA TYR A 232 12.57 9.16 -22.47
C TYR A 232 11.58 9.00 -21.30
N ILE A 233 11.04 10.15 -20.90
CA ILE A 233 9.88 10.28 -20.03
C ILE A 233 8.82 11.04 -20.81
N HIS A 234 7.66 10.42 -21.01
CA HIS A 234 6.56 10.98 -21.75
C HIS A 234 5.36 11.17 -20.84
N PHE A 235 4.84 12.38 -20.75
CA PHE A 235 3.68 12.68 -19.94
C PHE A 235 2.65 13.50 -20.71
N GLY A 236 1.41 13.45 -20.24
CA GLY A 236 0.34 14.18 -20.89
C GLY A 236 -1.04 13.72 -20.43
N TYR A 237 -2.05 14.08 -21.21
CA TYR A 237 -3.41 13.60 -20.98
C TYR A 237 -4.13 13.33 -22.31
N ALA A 238 -5.14 12.49 -22.22
CA ALA A 238 -6.06 12.21 -23.32
C ALA A 238 -7.47 11.95 -22.76
N VAL A 239 -8.50 12.34 -23.50
CA VAL A 239 -9.88 11.93 -23.16
C VAL A 239 -9.98 10.43 -23.31
N ASP A 240 -10.66 9.77 -22.37
CA ASP A 240 -10.81 8.32 -22.40
C ASP A 240 -11.56 7.89 -23.69
N PRO A 241 -11.00 6.95 -24.47
CA PRO A 241 -11.60 6.56 -25.75
C PRO A 241 -12.90 5.77 -25.59
N VAL A 242 -13.15 5.19 -24.42
CA VAL A 242 -14.34 4.37 -24.13
C VAL A 242 -15.43 5.21 -23.48
N ASN A 243 -15.03 6.09 -22.55
CA ASN A 243 -15.97 6.95 -21.83
C ASN A 243 -15.47 8.41 -21.82
N ALA A 244 -16.06 9.22 -22.67
CA ALA A 244 -15.70 10.62 -22.84
C ALA A 244 -15.95 11.53 -21.61
N ASP A 245 -16.58 11.00 -20.55
CA ASP A 245 -16.76 11.69 -19.27
C ASP A 245 -15.53 11.53 -18.35
N PHE A 246 -14.47 10.88 -18.83
CA PHE A 246 -13.21 10.71 -18.11
C PHE A 246 -12.02 11.19 -18.95
N VAL A 247 -10.99 11.63 -18.24
CA VAL A 247 -9.70 11.99 -18.81
C VAL A 247 -8.62 11.13 -18.17
N ASN A 248 -7.73 10.62 -19.00
CA ASN A 248 -6.57 9.82 -18.61
C ASN A 248 -5.32 10.72 -18.62
N ILE A 249 -4.74 10.96 -17.44
CA ILE A 249 -3.49 11.69 -17.26
C ILE A 249 -2.41 10.65 -17.02
N PHE A 250 -1.33 10.69 -17.81
CA PHE A 250 -0.32 9.64 -17.77
C PHE A 250 1.10 10.17 -17.68
N VAL A 251 1.97 9.35 -17.09
CA VAL A 251 3.42 9.49 -17.16
C VAL A 251 4.00 8.11 -17.50
N GLU A 252 4.74 8.06 -18.60
CA GLU A 252 5.38 6.86 -19.14
C GLU A 252 6.88 7.05 -19.15
N ASP A 253 7.62 6.03 -18.76
CA ASP A 253 9.07 6.00 -18.75
C ASP A 253 9.62 4.76 -19.45
N THR A 254 10.87 4.82 -19.88
CA THR A 254 11.63 3.71 -20.47
C THR A 254 12.66 3.14 -19.49
N GLY A 255 12.34 3.18 -18.20
CA GLY A 255 13.24 2.75 -17.13
C GLY A 255 13.27 1.25 -16.87
N SER A 256 13.67 0.89 -15.66
CA SER A 256 13.85 -0.53 -15.27
C SER A 256 12.57 -1.35 -15.25
N GLY A 257 11.39 -0.71 -15.20
CA GLY A 257 10.12 -1.39 -15.02
C GLY A 257 9.89 -1.92 -13.59
N ILE A 258 8.70 -2.52 -13.39
CA ILE A 258 8.22 -3.02 -12.09
C ILE A 258 7.77 -4.47 -12.26
N PRO A 259 8.26 -5.42 -11.42
CA PRO A 259 7.82 -6.80 -11.44
C PRO A 259 6.31 -6.93 -11.29
N GLN A 260 5.69 -7.85 -12.02
CA GLN A 260 4.23 -8.01 -12.04
C GLN A 260 3.64 -8.29 -10.65
N GLU A 261 4.34 -9.07 -9.84
CA GLU A 261 3.95 -9.37 -8.46
C GLU A 261 3.93 -8.14 -7.55
N CYS A 262 4.73 -7.12 -7.85
CA CYS A 262 4.82 -5.90 -7.05
C CYS A 262 3.83 -4.81 -7.46
N GLN A 263 3.26 -4.87 -8.68
CA GLN A 263 2.44 -3.78 -9.24
C GLN A 263 1.18 -3.47 -8.43
N LYS A 264 0.65 -4.43 -7.69
CA LYS A 264 -0.50 -4.22 -6.80
C LYS A 264 -0.13 -3.51 -5.51
N ASP A 265 1.08 -3.76 -5.02
CA ASP A 265 1.52 -3.33 -3.69
C ASP A 265 2.31 -2.01 -3.73
N ILE A 266 2.74 -1.53 -4.92
CA ILE A 266 3.52 -0.27 -5.03
C ILE A 266 2.78 0.98 -4.55
N PHE A 267 1.46 0.93 -4.47
CA PHE A 267 0.62 1.99 -3.93
C PHE A 267 0.38 1.86 -2.43
N ASP A 268 0.86 0.77 -1.82
CA ASP A 268 0.77 0.58 -0.38
C ASP A 268 1.81 1.46 0.32
N ARG A 269 1.45 1.89 1.54
CA ARG A 269 2.32 2.76 2.33
C ARG A 269 3.60 2.03 2.69
N PHE A 270 4.74 2.73 2.56
CA PHE A 270 6.07 2.24 2.93
C PHE A 270 6.61 1.10 2.06
N TYR A 271 5.89 0.75 0.99
CA TYR A 271 6.32 -0.30 0.09
C TYR A 271 7.43 0.21 -0.85
N LYS A 272 8.46 -0.60 -1.05
CA LYS A 272 9.56 -0.37 -1.99
C LYS A 272 9.88 -1.68 -2.71
N VAL A 273 9.96 -1.65 -4.03
CA VAL A 273 10.41 -2.79 -4.85
C VAL A 273 11.89 -3.08 -4.57
N ASP A 274 12.68 -2.02 -4.42
CA ASP A 274 14.11 -2.10 -4.09
C ASP A 274 14.38 -1.29 -2.81
N THR A 275 14.75 -2.00 -1.75
CA THR A 275 15.06 -1.41 -0.44
C THR A 275 16.36 -0.62 -0.42
N PHE A 276 17.25 -0.83 -1.40
CA PHE A 276 18.55 -0.13 -1.49
C PHE A 276 18.45 1.21 -2.24
N LYS A 277 17.41 1.41 -3.05
CA LYS A 277 17.21 2.71 -3.73
C LYS A 277 16.60 3.75 -2.79
N GLN A 278 17.18 4.96 -2.79
CA GLN A 278 16.72 6.10 -1.98
C GLN A 278 15.23 6.39 -2.21
N GLY A 279 14.51 6.74 -1.14
CA GLY A 279 13.12 7.18 -1.18
C GLY A 279 12.30 6.70 0.01
N THR A 280 11.22 7.40 0.32
CA THR A 280 10.39 7.17 1.50
C THR A 280 9.43 5.98 1.38
N GLY A 281 9.07 5.57 0.16
CA GLY A 281 7.96 4.64 -0.09
C GLY A 281 6.58 5.27 0.19
N LEU A 282 6.51 6.60 0.30
CA LEU A 282 5.26 7.33 0.55
C LEU A 282 4.66 7.95 -0.70
N GLY A 283 5.48 8.35 -1.67
CA GLY A 283 5.03 9.14 -2.80
C GLY A 283 3.84 8.53 -3.55
N LEU A 284 3.89 7.25 -3.92
CA LEU A 284 2.80 6.60 -4.65
C LEU A 284 1.56 6.40 -3.77
N SER A 285 1.71 6.12 -2.48
CA SER A 285 0.57 6.00 -1.57
C SER A 285 -0.12 7.34 -1.31
N ILE A 286 0.64 8.44 -1.25
CA ILE A 286 0.10 9.81 -1.21
C ILE A 286 -0.64 10.11 -2.51
N CYS A 287 -0.06 9.78 -3.69
CA CYS A 287 -0.72 9.94 -4.98
C CYS A 287 -2.06 9.22 -5.02
N LYS A 288 -2.11 7.95 -4.60
CA LYS A 288 -3.35 7.17 -4.55
C LYS A 288 -4.41 7.87 -3.70
N THR A 289 -4.05 8.29 -2.49
CA THR A 289 -4.98 8.99 -1.59
C THR A 289 -5.47 10.32 -2.19
N ILE A 290 -4.58 11.10 -2.81
CA ILE A 290 -4.98 12.33 -3.48
C ILE A 290 -5.97 12.02 -4.60
N VAL A 291 -5.66 11.07 -5.48
CA VAL A 291 -6.52 10.70 -6.62
C VAL A 291 -7.88 10.19 -6.16
N GLU A 292 -7.95 9.36 -5.11
CA GLU A 292 -9.20 8.91 -4.50
C GLU A 292 -10.06 10.09 -4.01
N HIS A 293 -9.44 11.11 -3.39
CA HIS A 293 -10.16 12.32 -2.97
C HIS A 293 -10.60 13.22 -4.14
N LEU A 294 -9.87 13.17 -5.25
CA LEU A 294 -10.28 13.82 -6.51
C LEU A 294 -11.33 13.01 -7.28
N GLN A 295 -11.90 11.94 -6.67
CA GLN A 295 -12.91 11.05 -7.26
C GLN A 295 -12.42 10.31 -8.51
N GLY A 296 -11.11 10.06 -8.58
CA GLY A 296 -10.45 9.36 -9.67
C GLY A 296 -9.97 7.97 -9.29
N ASP A 297 -9.32 7.34 -10.26
CA ASP A 297 -8.61 6.06 -10.09
C ASP A 297 -7.18 6.17 -10.57
N ILE A 298 -6.32 5.29 -10.07
CA ILE A 298 -4.88 5.23 -10.38
C ILE A 298 -4.49 3.82 -10.79
N SER A 299 -3.74 3.71 -11.87
CA SER A 299 -3.25 2.42 -12.36
C SER A 299 -1.80 2.49 -12.80
N VAL A 300 -1.18 1.31 -12.93
CA VAL A 300 0.17 1.14 -13.49
C VAL A 300 0.18 -0.02 -14.48
N GLU A 301 0.84 0.20 -15.59
CA GLU A 301 1.22 -0.80 -16.56
C GLU A 301 2.74 -0.80 -16.66
N SER A 302 3.39 -1.94 -16.44
CA SER A 302 4.85 -2.00 -16.42
C SER A 302 5.36 -3.38 -16.81
N GLU A 303 6.49 -3.39 -17.51
CA GLU A 303 7.23 -4.59 -17.86
C GLU A 303 8.72 -4.40 -17.54
N MET A 304 9.32 -5.37 -16.87
CA MET A 304 10.75 -5.32 -16.52
C MET A 304 11.63 -5.07 -17.74
N GLY A 305 12.48 -4.06 -17.65
CA GLY A 305 13.41 -3.66 -18.73
C GLY A 305 12.76 -2.85 -19.87
N ARG A 306 11.46 -2.57 -19.81
CA ARG A 306 10.76 -1.75 -20.81
C ARG A 306 10.26 -0.43 -20.28
N GLY A 307 10.11 -0.33 -18.94
CA GLY A 307 9.63 0.86 -18.26
C GLY A 307 8.26 0.71 -17.66
N SER A 308 7.67 1.83 -17.29
CA SER A 308 6.37 1.89 -16.60
C SER A 308 5.52 3.02 -17.15
N ARG A 309 4.20 2.83 -17.10
CA ARG A 309 3.19 3.84 -17.39
C ARG A 309 2.24 3.94 -16.21
N PHE A 310 2.26 5.07 -15.54
CA PHE A 310 1.30 5.43 -14.49
C PHE A 310 0.18 6.25 -15.11
N THR A 311 -1.06 5.90 -14.77
CA THR A 311 -2.24 6.58 -15.30
C THR A 311 -3.17 6.97 -14.17
N VAL A 312 -3.63 8.22 -14.19
CA VAL A 312 -4.68 8.75 -13.32
C VAL A 312 -5.92 8.99 -14.18
N ILE A 313 -7.06 8.48 -13.76
CA ILE A 313 -8.34 8.63 -14.42
C ILE A 313 -9.20 9.57 -13.59
N LEU A 314 -9.59 10.71 -14.14
CA LEU A 314 -10.43 11.69 -13.44
C LEU A 314 -11.71 11.96 -14.24
N PRO A 315 -12.85 12.25 -13.55
CA PRO A 315 -14.04 12.69 -14.22
C PRO A 315 -13.81 14.07 -14.87
N CYS A 316 -14.32 14.25 -16.09
CA CYS A 316 -14.31 15.53 -16.80
C CYS A 316 -15.73 15.90 -17.23
N GLU A 317 -16.19 17.07 -16.83
CA GLU A 317 -17.42 17.63 -17.37
C GLU A 317 -17.11 18.29 -18.72
N ARG A 318 -17.66 17.79 -19.81
CA ARG A 318 -17.61 18.51 -21.07
C ARG A 318 -18.45 19.78 -20.94
N GLN A 319 -17.83 20.94 -20.97
CA GLN A 319 -18.59 22.14 -21.33
C GLN A 319 -19.14 21.92 -22.74
N ALA A 320 -20.45 21.82 -22.84
CA ALA A 320 -21.11 21.84 -24.14
C ALA A 320 -20.68 23.15 -24.82
N VAL A 321 -19.92 23.04 -25.89
CA VAL A 321 -19.61 24.16 -26.77
C VAL A 321 -20.92 24.64 -27.36
N ASN A 322 -21.44 25.77 -26.84
CA ASN A 322 -22.56 26.47 -27.40
C ASN A 322 -22.15 27.24 -28.66
#